data_d10424ec8b6f793e5d1ee00a5bdcf438
#
_entry.id   d10424ec8b6f793e5d1ee00a5bdcf438
#
_cell.length_a   1.000
_cell.length_b   1.000
_cell.length_c   1.000
_cell.angle_alpha   90.00
_cell.angle_beta   90.00
_cell.angle_gamma   90.00
#
_symmetry.space_group_name_H-M   'P 1'
#
loop_
_entity.id
_entity.type
_entity.pdbx_description
1 polymer ?
#
loop_
_entity_poly.entity_id
_entity_poly.type
_entity_poly.pdbx_seq_one_letter_code
_entity_poly.pdbx_strand_id
1 'polypeptide(L)'
;SLLVEANCAHGYFCYEESEVLYFLGNTYDPSLERNYIWNDPILNIEWPQETKHAIVSKKDLSNQTFKKIDTVILGPNGYIGKHLLKHIPNSMGLDTRLENIEELKKYLKILKPKNIISAAGISGKPTIDWCESHKAETIFTNVTCQLQLIHLCKEMDVHLTIIGSGAVYNGNKLFTEEDEPTFKGTFYSRARVVLEDIIRSTYIQDVLYLRVLYPITGDGDQRCFMEKLKTRRSNIHDTKVTVSVLPSLLPKLPILLDQKVTGILNFVNDDVISLSELLHKENIEHTVSSEKSNRGMCCLDTTKLKKFTDIESVITLKNLM
;
A
#
# COMPACT_ATOMS: atom_id res chain seq x y z
N SER A 1 7.14 -38.67 -4.69
CA SER A 1 7.04 -37.49 -5.54
C SER A 1 6.70 -36.28 -4.69
N LEU A 2 7.26 -35.13 -5.02
CA LEU A 2 7.03 -33.85 -4.37
C LEU A 2 6.43 -32.91 -5.43
N LEU A 3 5.33 -32.23 -5.08
CA LEU A 3 4.78 -31.13 -5.86
C LEU A 3 5.32 -29.81 -5.26
N VAL A 4 5.96 -29.01 -6.09
CA VAL A 4 6.40 -27.66 -5.75
C VAL A 4 5.48 -26.65 -6.44
N GLU A 5 4.83 -25.80 -5.67
CA GLU A 5 3.92 -24.79 -6.20
C GLU A 5 4.70 -23.67 -6.95
N ALA A 6 4.01 -22.98 -7.85
CA ALA A 6 4.58 -21.83 -8.54
C ALA A 6 5.08 -20.77 -7.53
N ASN A 7 6.16 -20.08 -7.87
CA ASN A 7 6.85 -19.09 -7.04
C ASN A 7 7.46 -19.63 -5.73
N CYS A 8 7.58 -20.94 -5.59
CA CYS A 8 8.33 -21.55 -4.49
C CYS A 8 9.74 -21.93 -4.94
N ALA A 9 10.76 -21.36 -4.29
CA ALA A 9 12.13 -21.83 -4.43
C ALA A 9 12.27 -23.19 -3.73
N HIS A 10 13.04 -24.09 -4.31
CA HIS A 10 13.30 -25.40 -3.76
C HIS A 10 14.74 -25.83 -4.02
N GLY A 11 15.23 -26.75 -3.22
CA GLY A 11 16.52 -27.39 -3.37
C GLY A 11 16.47 -28.79 -2.78
N TYR A 12 17.49 -29.58 -3.04
CA TYR A 12 17.60 -30.93 -2.50
C TYR A 12 19.06 -31.26 -2.18
N PHE A 13 19.24 -32.21 -1.29
CA PHE A 13 20.52 -32.83 -0.96
C PHE A 13 20.41 -34.31 -1.25
N CYS A 14 21.41 -34.87 -1.99
CA CYS A 14 21.51 -36.28 -2.27
C CYS A 14 22.53 -36.94 -1.33
N TYR A 15 22.12 -37.95 -0.56
CA TYR A 15 22.99 -38.70 0.31
C TYR A 15 23.88 -39.67 -0.46
N GLU A 16 23.45 -40.05 -1.66
CA GLU A 16 24.15 -40.96 -2.58
C GLU A 16 23.90 -40.52 -4.03
N GLU A 17 24.61 -41.13 -4.96
CA GLU A 17 24.37 -40.88 -6.39
C GLU A 17 22.90 -41.15 -6.75
N SER A 18 22.26 -40.16 -7.31
CA SER A 18 20.82 -40.16 -7.51
C SER A 18 20.45 -39.52 -8.84
N GLU A 19 19.42 -40.04 -9.49
CA GLU A 19 18.78 -39.39 -10.64
C GLU A 19 17.52 -38.68 -10.20
N VAL A 20 17.40 -37.38 -10.54
CA VAL A 20 16.23 -36.56 -10.23
C VAL A 20 15.52 -36.23 -11.52
N LEU A 21 14.28 -36.70 -11.63
CA LEU A 21 13.37 -36.36 -12.71
C LEU A 21 12.35 -35.33 -12.24
N TYR A 22 12.25 -34.20 -12.94
CA TYR A 22 11.25 -33.18 -12.62
C TYR A 22 10.54 -32.71 -13.89
N PHE A 23 9.27 -32.31 -13.71
CA PHE A 23 8.41 -31.78 -14.74
C PHE A 23 8.15 -30.31 -14.49
N LEU A 24 8.24 -29.50 -15.53
CA LEU A 24 7.95 -28.07 -15.49
C LEU A 24 6.57 -27.83 -16.08
N GLY A 25 5.80 -26.92 -15.48
CA GLY A 25 4.49 -26.51 -15.99
C GLY A 25 4.55 -25.68 -17.28
N ASN A 26 5.74 -25.10 -17.57
CA ASN A 26 6.00 -24.30 -18.78
C ASN A 26 7.33 -24.70 -19.41
N THR A 27 7.57 -24.21 -20.62
CA THR A 27 8.88 -24.33 -21.29
C THR A 27 9.95 -23.65 -20.45
N TYR A 28 11.08 -24.34 -20.30
CA TYR A 28 12.23 -23.81 -19.56
C TYR A 28 12.80 -22.56 -20.25
N ASP A 29 12.90 -21.47 -19.50
CA ASP A 29 13.53 -20.21 -19.94
C ASP A 29 14.58 -19.79 -18.88
N PRO A 30 15.88 -19.90 -19.18
CA PRO A 30 16.94 -19.52 -18.27
C PRO A 30 16.89 -18.05 -17.81
N SER A 31 16.31 -17.14 -18.61
CA SER A 31 16.21 -15.72 -18.28
C SER A 31 15.24 -15.43 -17.13
N LEU A 32 14.30 -16.33 -16.90
CA LEU A 32 13.30 -16.24 -15.85
C LEU A 32 13.73 -16.95 -14.56
N GLU A 33 14.84 -17.68 -14.61
CA GLU A 33 15.34 -18.43 -13.45
C GLU A 33 15.80 -17.49 -12.33
N ARG A 34 15.43 -17.81 -11.10
CA ARG A 34 15.86 -17.10 -9.90
C ARG A 34 16.43 -18.14 -8.93
N ASN A 35 17.65 -17.90 -8.44
CA ASN A 35 18.35 -18.83 -7.55
C ASN A 35 18.92 -18.08 -6.36
N TYR A 36 18.96 -18.74 -5.22
CA TYR A 36 19.61 -18.26 -4.00
C TYR A 36 20.77 -19.17 -3.64
N ILE A 37 21.76 -18.62 -2.96
CA ILE A 37 22.87 -19.42 -2.47
C ILE A 37 22.35 -20.48 -1.48
N TRP A 38 22.81 -21.71 -1.61
CA TRP A 38 22.29 -22.86 -0.86
C TRP A 38 22.45 -22.71 0.67
N ASN A 39 23.49 -22.05 1.13
CA ASN A 39 23.80 -21.80 2.54
C ASN A 39 23.50 -20.35 2.98
N ASP A 40 22.47 -19.76 2.41
CA ASP A 40 22.09 -18.39 2.71
C ASP A 40 21.82 -18.20 4.22
N PRO A 41 22.51 -17.24 4.88
CA PRO A 41 22.40 -17.07 6.33
C PRO A 41 21.04 -16.52 6.77
N ILE A 42 20.28 -15.90 5.87
CA ILE A 42 18.94 -15.36 6.16
C ILE A 42 17.89 -16.47 6.04
N LEU A 43 18.00 -17.29 4.99
CA LEU A 43 17.13 -18.47 4.81
C LEU A 43 17.41 -19.51 5.90
N ASN A 44 18.66 -19.61 6.35
CA ASN A 44 19.09 -20.49 7.44
C ASN A 44 18.50 -21.90 7.31
N ILE A 45 18.67 -22.51 6.12
CA ILE A 45 18.15 -23.86 5.85
C ILE A 45 18.95 -24.85 6.68
N GLU A 46 18.28 -25.68 7.47
CA GLU A 46 18.89 -26.73 8.24
C GLU A 46 19.21 -27.92 7.32
N TRP A 47 20.37 -27.84 6.66
CA TRP A 47 20.87 -28.91 5.83
C TRP A 47 21.40 -30.08 6.69
N PRO A 48 21.38 -31.34 6.18
CA PRO A 48 22.01 -32.45 6.84
C PRO A 48 23.50 -32.18 7.14
N GLN A 49 24.05 -32.81 8.20
CA GLN A 49 25.47 -32.58 8.59
C GLN A 49 26.45 -32.97 7.50
N GLU A 50 26.11 -33.96 6.69
CA GLU A 50 26.87 -34.47 5.56
C GLU A 50 27.09 -33.41 4.47
N THR A 51 26.30 -32.36 4.44
CA THR A 51 26.48 -31.22 3.48
C THR A 51 27.80 -30.50 3.63
N LYS A 52 28.52 -30.67 4.76
CA LYS A 52 29.89 -30.14 4.94
C LYS A 52 30.89 -30.68 3.91
N HIS A 53 30.59 -31.84 3.33
CA HIS A 53 31.42 -32.52 2.33
C HIS A 53 30.69 -32.62 0.97
N ALA A 54 29.56 -31.93 0.81
CA ALA A 54 28.76 -32.01 -0.42
C ALA A 54 29.49 -31.36 -1.60
N ILE A 55 29.33 -31.96 -2.76
CA ILE A 55 29.73 -31.38 -4.04
C ILE A 55 28.61 -30.40 -4.44
N VAL A 56 28.91 -29.11 -4.41
CA VAL A 56 27.98 -28.05 -4.76
C VAL A 56 28.32 -27.51 -6.15
N SER A 57 27.35 -27.30 -7.01
CA SER A 57 27.58 -26.76 -8.35
C SER A 57 28.17 -25.36 -8.27
N LYS A 58 28.94 -24.95 -9.29
CA LYS A 58 29.44 -23.55 -9.39
C LYS A 58 28.30 -22.55 -9.39
N LYS A 59 27.16 -22.89 -9.99
CA LYS A 59 25.95 -22.06 -10.02
C LYS A 59 25.42 -21.83 -8.60
N ASP A 60 25.26 -22.90 -7.80
CA ASP A 60 24.71 -22.81 -6.45
C ASP A 60 25.67 -22.13 -5.47
N LEU A 61 26.98 -22.13 -5.74
CA LEU A 61 27.98 -21.36 -4.99
C LEU A 61 27.99 -19.87 -5.32
N SER A 62 27.58 -19.49 -6.52
CA SER A 62 27.65 -18.09 -7.04
C SER A 62 26.29 -17.38 -7.09
N ASN A 63 25.24 -18.00 -6.60
CA ASN A 63 23.91 -17.41 -6.58
C ASN A 63 23.83 -16.21 -5.62
N GLN A 64 22.82 -15.38 -5.85
CA GLN A 64 22.56 -14.23 -5.00
C GLN A 64 22.13 -14.65 -3.58
N THR A 65 22.44 -13.82 -2.60
CA THR A 65 21.91 -13.99 -1.24
C THR A 65 20.45 -13.52 -1.19
N PHE A 66 19.68 -14.16 -0.34
CA PHE A 66 18.32 -13.74 -0.05
C PHE A 66 18.35 -12.37 0.65
N LYS A 67 17.53 -11.44 0.19
CA LYS A 67 17.38 -10.17 0.89
C LYS A 67 16.25 -10.29 1.89
N LYS A 68 16.55 -10.03 3.15
CA LYS A 68 15.52 -10.01 4.19
C LYS A 68 14.44 -9.00 3.82
N ILE A 69 13.20 -9.46 3.80
CA ILE A 69 12.04 -8.61 3.57
C ILE A 69 11.64 -8.00 4.92
N ASP A 70 11.77 -6.69 5.03
CA ASP A 70 11.36 -5.97 6.23
C ASP A 70 9.89 -5.54 6.16
N THR A 71 9.37 -5.31 4.95
CA THR A 71 8.00 -4.81 4.74
C THR A 71 7.26 -5.62 3.69
N VAL A 72 6.08 -6.11 4.03
CA VAL A 72 5.14 -6.73 3.08
C VAL A 72 4.07 -5.72 2.67
N ILE A 73 3.84 -5.57 1.37
CA ILE A 73 2.83 -4.69 0.80
C ILE A 73 1.69 -5.53 0.25
N LEU A 74 0.50 -5.37 0.82
CA LEU A 74 -0.74 -6.03 0.37
C LEU A 74 -1.47 -5.14 -0.62
N GLY A 75 -1.98 -5.73 -1.71
CA GLY A 75 -2.52 -4.99 -2.85
C GLY A 75 -1.44 -4.34 -3.72
N PRO A 76 -0.32 -5.05 -4.04
CA PRO A 76 0.84 -4.49 -4.75
C PRO A 76 0.49 -4.01 -6.17
N ASN A 77 -0.49 -4.62 -6.81
CA ASN A 77 -0.96 -4.29 -8.17
C ASN A 77 -1.96 -3.11 -8.20
N GLY A 78 -2.35 -2.63 -7.01
CA GLY A 78 -3.23 -1.48 -6.85
C GLY A 78 -2.54 -0.15 -7.22
N TYR A 79 -3.34 0.91 -7.34
CA TYR A 79 -2.85 2.25 -7.70
C TYR A 79 -1.78 2.75 -6.73
N ILE A 80 -2.00 2.67 -5.42
CA ILE A 80 -1.02 3.10 -4.41
C ILE A 80 0.04 2.01 -4.18
N GLY A 81 -0.36 0.71 -4.19
CA GLY A 81 0.53 -0.41 -3.92
C GLY A 81 1.76 -0.47 -4.83
N LYS A 82 1.57 -0.25 -6.14
CA LYS A 82 2.69 -0.21 -7.11
C LYS A 82 3.70 0.92 -6.82
N HIS A 83 3.25 2.05 -6.27
CA HIS A 83 4.12 3.15 -5.86
C HIS A 83 4.81 2.86 -4.53
N LEU A 84 4.14 2.22 -3.58
CA LEU A 84 4.78 1.75 -2.34
C LEU A 84 5.97 0.85 -2.63
N LEU A 85 5.84 -0.12 -3.54
CA LEU A 85 6.94 -1.01 -3.94
C LEU A 85 8.17 -0.26 -4.49
N LYS A 86 7.97 0.90 -5.10
CA LYS A 86 9.08 1.72 -5.63
C LYS A 86 9.81 2.53 -4.55
N HIS A 87 9.11 2.88 -3.47
CA HIS A 87 9.60 3.83 -2.48
C HIS A 87 9.95 3.20 -1.12
N ILE A 88 9.42 2.02 -0.81
CA ILE A 88 9.70 1.35 0.47
C ILE A 88 10.87 0.38 0.29
N PRO A 89 12.02 0.61 0.94
CA PRO A 89 13.16 -0.27 0.83
C PRO A 89 12.87 -1.64 1.45
N ASN A 90 13.55 -2.68 0.97
CA ASN A 90 13.40 -4.06 1.45
C ASN A 90 11.94 -4.51 1.54
N SER A 91 11.11 -4.06 0.60
CA SER A 91 9.71 -4.43 0.55
C SER A 91 9.44 -5.48 -0.52
N MET A 92 8.40 -6.27 -0.29
CA MET A 92 7.86 -7.25 -1.21
C MET A 92 6.35 -7.10 -1.33
N GLY A 93 5.84 -7.16 -2.55
CA GLY A 93 4.40 -7.24 -2.79
C GLY A 93 3.91 -8.67 -2.61
N LEU A 94 2.81 -8.82 -1.89
CA LEU A 94 2.10 -10.08 -1.76
C LEU A 94 0.69 -9.93 -2.36
N ASP A 95 0.41 -10.67 -3.42
CA ASP A 95 -0.85 -10.58 -4.18
C ASP A 95 -1.94 -11.53 -3.65
N THR A 96 -1.82 -11.92 -2.39
CA THR A 96 -2.86 -12.67 -1.70
C THR A 96 -4.02 -11.74 -1.36
N ARG A 97 -5.24 -12.17 -1.66
CA ARG A 97 -6.44 -11.44 -1.32
C ARG A 97 -6.63 -11.40 0.20
N LEU A 98 -7.06 -10.26 0.77
CA LEU A 98 -7.30 -10.14 2.22
C LEU A 98 -8.36 -11.10 2.76
N GLU A 99 -9.29 -11.53 1.91
CA GLU A 99 -10.30 -12.53 2.22
C GLU A 99 -9.71 -13.93 2.50
N ASN A 100 -8.49 -14.21 1.99
CA ASN A 100 -7.76 -15.45 2.20
C ASN A 100 -6.79 -15.32 3.39
N ILE A 101 -7.30 -14.94 4.54
CA ILE A 101 -6.49 -14.60 5.73
C ILE A 101 -5.58 -15.77 6.19
N GLU A 102 -6.02 -17.02 6.06
CA GLU A 102 -5.24 -18.19 6.43
C GLU A 102 -4.04 -18.41 5.50
N GLU A 103 -4.21 -18.16 4.21
CA GLU A 103 -3.13 -18.20 3.24
C GLU A 103 -2.13 -17.07 3.52
N LEU A 104 -2.62 -15.86 3.77
CA LEU A 104 -1.79 -14.73 4.16
C LEU A 104 -0.96 -15.05 5.42
N LYS A 105 -1.59 -15.65 6.43
CA LYS A 105 -0.91 -16.08 7.68
C LYS A 105 0.25 -17.04 7.42
N LYS A 106 0.10 -17.98 6.47
CA LYS A 106 1.18 -18.91 6.09
C LYS A 106 2.37 -18.17 5.50
N TYR A 107 2.15 -17.25 4.54
CA TYR A 107 3.22 -16.46 3.96
C TYR A 107 3.93 -15.58 5.00
N LEU A 108 3.17 -14.89 5.85
CA LEU A 108 3.75 -14.02 6.88
C LEU A 108 4.59 -14.79 7.91
N LYS A 109 4.20 -16.03 8.27
CA LYS A 109 5.01 -16.90 9.14
C LYS A 109 6.37 -17.25 8.53
N ILE A 110 6.43 -17.41 7.21
CA ILE A 110 7.67 -17.69 6.47
C ILE A 110 8.51 -16.42 6.35
N LEU A 111 7.91 -15.32 5.91
CA LEU A 111 8.60 -14.07 5.62
C LEU A 111 9.06 -13.34 6.89
N LYS A 112 8.31 -13.45 7.98
CA LYS A 112 8.55 -12.78 9.26
C LYS A 112 8.88 -11.29 9.09
N PRO A 113 8.03 -10.51 8.38
CA PRO A 113 8.28 -9.11 8.15
C PRO A 113 8.18 -8.32 9.46
N LYS A 114 8.84 -7.16 9.52
CA LYS A 114 8.68 -6.18 10.62
C LYS A 114 7.41 -5.36 10.43
N ASN A 115 7.06 -5.07 9.18
CA ASN A 115 5.97 -4.18 8.82
C ASN A 115 5.07 -4.80 7.75
N ILE A 116 3.79 -4.52 7.83
CA ILE A 116 2.83 -4.76 6.76
C ILE A 116 2.18 -3.43 6.38
N ILE A 117 2.09 -3.14 5.08
CA ILE A 117 1.36 -2.00 4.55
C ILE A 117 0.18 -2.53 3.74
N SER A 118 -1.03 -2.29 4.22
CA SER A 118 -2.25 -2.62 3.48
C SER A 118 -2.65 -1.48 2.57
N ALA A 119 -2.37 -1.61 1.27
CA ALA A 119 -2.93 -0.80 0.20
C ALA A 119 -4.10 -1.50 -0.50
N ALA A 120 -4.54 -2.64 0.04
CA ALA A 120 -5.68 -3.38 -0.46
C ALA A 120 -6.98 -2.71 -0.05
N GLY A 121 -7.89 -2.58 -1.00
CA GLY A 121 -9.21 -1.98 -0.76
C GLY A 121 -9.96 -1.76 -2.07
N ILE A 122 -11.25 -1.53 -1.95
CA ILE A 122 -12.13 -1.23 -3.09
C ILE A 122 -12.50 0.24 -3.06
N SER A 123 -12.16 0.96 -4.14
CA SER A 123 -12.63 2.33 -4.39
C SER A 123 -13.58 2.41 -5.59
N GLY A 124 -13.92 1.24 -6.15
CA GLY A 124 -14.79 1.13 -7.33
C GLY A 124 -14.11 1.44 -8.66
N LYS A 125 -14.75 1.06 -9.74
CA LYS A 125 -14.35 1.33 -11.12
C LYS A 125 -15.59 1.69 -11.95
N PRO A 126 -15.57 2.76 -12.71
CA PRO A 126 -14.50 3.77 -12.88
C PRO A 126 -14.37 4.75 -11.71
N THR A 127 -15.38 4.87 -10.86
CA THR A 127 -15.42 5.83 -9.73
C THR A 127 -15.93 5.17 -8.46
N ILE A 128 -15.88 5.92 -7.33
CA ILE A 128 -16.42 5.48 -6.04
C ILE A 128 -17.94 5.26 -6.06
N ASP A 129 -18.65 5.75 -7.08
CA ASP A 129 -20.10 5.56 -7.22
C ASP A 129 -20.45 4.07 -7.41
N TRP A 130 -19.52 3.26 -7.92
CA TRP A 130 -19.65 1.80 -7.95
C TRP A 130 -20.00 1.21 -6.58
N CYS A 131 -19.47 1.76 -5.51
CA CYS A 131 -19.70 1.30 -4.15
C CYS A 131 -21.17 1.46 -3.70
N GLU A 132 -21.95 2.34 -4.36
CA GLU A 132 -23.38 2.53 -4.04
C GLU A 132 -24.21 1.28 -4.40
N SER A 133 -23.83 0.57 -5.46
CA SER A 133 -24.47 -0.66 -5.92
C SER A 133 -23.81 -1.94 -5.38
N HIS A 134 -22.59 -1.85 -4.83
CA HIS A 134 -21.79 -3.00 -4.33
C HIS A 134 -21.46 -2.85 -2.84
N LYS A 135 -22.48 -2.60 -2.04
CA LYS A 135 -22.30 -2.26 -0.61
C LYS A 135 -21.70 -3.40 0.20
N ALA A 136 -22.16 -4.62 -0.02
CA ALA A 136 -21.67 -5.79 0.70
C ALA A 136 -20.17 -6.03 0.46
N GLU A 137 -19.74 -6.03 -0.80
CA GLU A 137 -18.33 -6.19 -1.18
C GLU A 137 -17.47 -5.03 -0.65
N THR A 138 -18.01 -3.80 -0.68
CA THR A 138 -17.31 -2.61 -0.16
C THR A 138 -17.06 -2.73 1.34
N ILE A 139 -18.07 -3.12 2.14
CA ILE A 139 -17.92 -3.34 3.59
C ILE A 139 -16.99 -4.52 3.84
N PHE A 140 -17.17 -5.63 3.15
CA PHE A 140 -16.36 -6.82 3.36
C PHE A 140 -14.88 -6.53 3.19
N THR A 141 -14.49 -5.94 2.05
CA THR A 141 -13.06 -5.67 1.77
C THR A 141 -12.52 -4.49 2.55
N ASN A 142 -13.28 -3.39 2.67
CA ASN A 142 -12.76 -2.15 3.27
C ASN A 142 -12.89 -2.09 4.80
N VAL A 143 -13.68 -2.97 5.40
CA VAL A 143 -13.88 -3.01 6.86
C VAL A 143 -13.53 -4.39 7.40
N THR A 144 -14.30 -5.43 7.05
CA THR A 144 -14.17 -6.76 7.65
C THR A 144 -12.78 -7.35 7.45
N CYS A 145 -12.28 -7.40 6.21
CA CYS A 145 -10.95 -7.94 5.93
C CYS A 145 -9.83 -7.11 6.58
N GLN A 146 -9.98 -5.78 6.70
CA GLN A 146 -9.01 -4.95 7.39
C GLN A 146 -8.98 -5.25 8.90
N LEU A 147 -10.13 -5.48 9.53
CA LEU A 147 -10.21 -5.87 10.94
C LEU A 147 -9.58 -7.25 11.19
N GLN A 148 -9.79 -8.21 10.29
CA GLN A 148 -9.12 -9.52 10.36
C GLN A 148 -7.60 -9.37 10.23
N LEU A 149 -7.14 -8.48 9.34
CA LEU A 149 -5.71 -8.19 9.18
C LEU A 149 -5.12 -7.53 10.43
N ILE A 150 -5.83 -6.58 11.07
CA ILE A 150 -5.40 -5.98 12.34
C ILE A 150 -5.20 -7.06 13.40
N HIS A 151 -6.17 -7.96 13.54
CA HIS A 151 -6.08 -9.05 14.50
C HIS A 151 -4.88 -9.98 14.22
N LEU A 152 -4.69 -10.37 12.96
CA LEU A 152 -3.55 -11.19 12.55
C LEU A 152 -2.21 -10.52 12.85
N CYS A 153 -2.06 -9.22 12.53
CA CYS A 153 -0.82 -8.48 12.77
C CYS A 153 -0.52 -8.38 14.27
N LYS A 154 -1.55 -8.17 15.08
CA LYS A 154 -1.44 -8.13 16.55
C LYS A 154 -1.00 -9.49 17.12
N GLU A 155 -1.57 -10.60 16.66
CA GLU A 155 -1.14 -11.95 17.04
C GLU A 155 0.33 -12.22 16.69
N MET A 156 0.82 -11.65 15.59
CA MET A 156 2.17 -11.90 15.06
C MET A 156 3.20 -10.87 15.53
N ASP A 157 2.81 -9.87 16.31
CA ASP A 157 3.64 -8.72 16.73
C ASP A 157 4.28 -7.99 15.53
N VAL A 158 3.49 -7.75 14.48
CA VAL A 158 3.91 -7.07 13.25
C VAL A 158 3.26 -5.70 13.17
N HIS A 159 4.05 -4.64 12.92
CA HIS A 159 3.53 -3.30 12.75
C HIS A 159 2.67 -3.20 11.49
N LEU A 160 1.42 -2.73 11.61
CA LEU A 160 0.49 -2.59 10.51
C LEU A 160 0.25 -1.13 10.17
N THR A 161 0.42 -0.80 8.89
CA THR A 161 -0.03 0.46 8.30
C THR A 161 -1.18 0.20 7.33
N ILE A 162 -2.29 0.91 7.47
CA ILE A 162 -3.43 0.84 6.55
C ILE A 162 -3.51 2.14 5.75
N ILE A 163 -3.53 2.02 4.43
CA ILE A 163 -3.81 3.16 3.55
C ILE A 163 -5.31 3.44 3.60
N GLY A 164 -5.64 4.45 4.35
CA GLY A 164 -6.99 4.95 4.57
C GLY A 164 -7.40 6.04 3.58
N SER A 165 -8.37 6.84 3.96
CA SER A 165 -8.90 7.91 3.12
C SER A 165 -9.21 9.16 3.96
N GLY A 166 -8.81 10.32 3.44
CA GLY A 166 -9.23 11.64 3.97
C GLY A 166 -10.58 12.10 3.46
N ALA A 167 -11.17 11.40 2.48
CA ALA A 167 -12.50 11.74 1.93
C ALA A 167 -13.64 11.36 2.90
N VAL A 168 -13.47 11.67 4.16
CA VAL A 168 -14.40 11.42 5.28
C VAL A 168 -14.91 12.70 5.92
N TYR A 169 -14.49 13.84 5.35
CA TYR A 169 -14.92 15.17 5.79
C TYR A 169 -15.56 15.97 4.66
N ASN A 170 -16.31 16.97 5.04
CA ASN A 170 -16.85 18.00 4.15
C ASN A 170 -16.88 19.34 4.87
N GLY A 171 -16.32 20.36 4.25
CA GLY A 171 -16.30 21.72 4.80
C GLY A 171 -14.99 22.46 4.56
N ASN A 172 -14.96 23.71 4.95
CA ASN A 172 -13.87 24.64 4.64
C ASN A 172 -12.84 24.79 5.76
N LYS A 173 -12.98 24.04 6.88
CA LYS A 173 -11.99 24.07 7.94
C LYS A 173 -10.82 23.13 7.62
N LEU A 174 -9.71 23.37 8.27
CA LEU A 174 -8.57 22.45 8.29
C LEU A 174 -8.86 21.36 9.34
N PHE A 175 -9.07 20.09 8.89
CA PHE A 175 -9.43 18.99 9.76
C PHE A 175 -8.18 18.30 10.33
N THR A 176 -8.14 18.18 11.63
CA THR A 176 -7.09 17.45 12.37
C THR A 176 -7.42 15.97 12.51
N GLU A 177 -6.49 15.19 13.04
CA GLU A 177 -6.73 13.78 13.37
C GLU A 177 -7.72 13.58 14.51
N GLU A 178 -7.91 14.60 15.36
CA GLU A 178 -8.83 14.57 16.51
C GLU A 178 -10.27 14.86 16.09
N ASP A 179 -10.47 15.47 14.92
CA ASP A 179 -11.82 15.71 14.40
C ASP A 179 -12.51 14.39 14.02
N GLU A 180 -13.77 14.24 14.42
CA GLU A 180 -14.59 13.11 14.03
C GLU A 180 -14.96 13.16 12.55
N PRO A 181 -14.83 12.05 11.79
CA PRO A 181 -15.28 11.98 10.41
C PRO A 181 -16.80 12.16 10.29
N THR A 182 -17.22 13.18 9.55
CA THR A 182 -18.63 13.56 9.44
C THR A 182 -19.25 13.33 8.07
N PHE A 183 -18.43 13.18 7.01
CA PHE A 183 -18.94 13.03 5.66
C PHE A 183 -19.42 11.61 5.37
N LYS A 184 -20.73 11.46 5.12
CA LYS A 184 -21.39 10.19 4.83
C LYS A 184 -22.11 10.22 3.45
N GLY A 185 -21.72 11.14 2.56
CA GLY A 185 -22.40 11.37 1.28
C GLY A 185 -22.22 10.24 0.27
N THR A 186 -21.15 9.41 0.39
CA THR A 186 -20.97 8.23 -0.45
C THR A 186 -20.84 6.98 0.41
N PHE A 187 -21.20 5.82 -0.14
CA PHE A 187 -21.05 4.56 0.58
C PHE A 187 -19.60 4.21 0.85
N TYR A 188 -18.71 4.55 -0.08
CA TYR A 188 -17.27 4.44 0.11
C TYR A 188 -16.81 5.20 1.36
N SER A 189 -17.18 6.47 1.49
CA SER A 189 -16.82 7.29 2.66
C SER A 189 -17.41 6.72 3.95
N ARG A 190 -18.66 6.23 3.91
CA ARG A 190 -19.29 5.55 5.07
C ARG A 190 -18.51 4.33 5.52
N ALA A 191 -18.07 3.48 4.61
CA ALA A 191 -17.25 2.32 4.93
C ALA A 191 -15.90 2.72 5.57
N ARG A 192 -15.24 3.79 5.05
CA ARG A 192 -14.00 4.31 5.62
C ARG A 192 -14.20 4.92 7.01
N VAL A 193 -15.31 5.64 7.24
CA VAL A 193 -15.67 6.15 8.57
C VAL A 193 -15.87 5.02 9.56
N VAL A 194 -16.58 3.95 9.20
CA VAL A 194 -16.81 2.79 10.07
C VAL A 194 -15.50 2.13 10.47
N LEU A 195 -14.59 1.88 9.53
CA LEU A 195 -13.28 1.30 9.85
C LEU A 195 -12.47 2.22 10.77
N GLU A 196 -12.42 3.51 10.46
CA GLU A 196 -11.67 4.48 11.25
C GLU A 196 -12.23 4.62 12.68
N ASP A 197 -13.55 4.61 12.85
CA ASP A 197 -14.20 4.66 14.16
C ASP A 197 -13.84 3.45 15.03
N ILE A 198 -13.85 2.24 14.45
CA ILE A 198 -13.41 1.02 15.12
C ILE A 198 -11.92 1.09 15.49
N ILE A 199 -11.06 1.57 14.58
CA ILE A 199 -9.63 1.73 14.87
C ILE A 199 -9.45 2.73 16.02
N ARG A 200 -10.12 3.87 15.98
CA ARG A 200 -10.04 4.93 16.97
C ARG A 200 -10.44 4.44 18.36
N SER A 201 -11.52 3.69 18.45
CA SER A 201 -12.07 3.21 19.72
C SER A 201 -11.36 1.97 20.29
N THR A 202 -10.75 1.13 19.44
CA THR A 202 -10.28 -0.21 19.84
C THR A 202 -8.81 -0.47 19.54
N TYR A 203 -8.30 0.01 18.41
CA TYR A 203 -6.98 -0.38 17.87
C TYR A 203 -6.03 0.80 17.63
N ILE A 204 -6.28 1.95 18.26
CA ILE A 204 -5.52 3.18 18.02
C ILE A 204 -4.02 3.03 18.28
N GLN A 205 -3.63 2.12 19.18
CA GLN A 205 -2.24 1.82 19.53
C GLN A 205 -1.64 0.66 18.73
N ASP A 206 -2.46 -0.05 17.95
CA ASP A 206 -2.02 -1.24 17.23
C ASP A 206 -1.78 -0.98 15.73
N VAL A 207 -2.29 0.13 15.18
CA VAL A 207 -2.32 0.41 13.74
C VAL A 207 -1.94 1.84 13.43
N LEU A 208 -1.16 2.04 12.38
CA LEU A 208 -1.03 3.33 11.71
C LEU A 208 -2.06 3.42 10.58
N TYR A 209 -3.04 4.31 10.71
CA TYR A 209 -4.05 4.57 9.67
C TYR A 209 -3.75 5.89 8.96
N LEU A 210 -3.36 5.82 7.70
CA LEU A 210 -2.97 6.98 6.90
C LEU A 210 -4.15 7.50 6.08
N ARG A 211 -4.62 8.71 6.36
CA ARG A 211 -5.63 9.40 5.55
C ARG A 211 -4.99 10.00 4.30
N VAL A 212 -4.99 9.25 3.22
CA VAL A 212 -4.59 9.72 1.89
C VAL A 212 -5.76 10.47 1.25
N LEU A 213 -5.49 11.64 0.67
CA LEU A 213 -6.53 12.48 0.04
C LEU A 213 -6.09 12.90 -1.37
N TYR A 214 -6.94 12.67 -2.37
CA TYR A 214 -6.70 13.03 -3.77
C TYR A 214 -5.31 12.65 -4.26
N PRO A 215 -4.93 11.36 -4.26
CA PRO A 215 -3.57 10.94 -4.53
C PRO A 215 -3.12 11.29 -5.96
N ILE A 216 -1.94 11.90 -6.04
CA ILE A 216 -1.27 12.32 -7.28
C ILE A 216 0.03 11.51 -7.40
N THR A 217 0.28 10.92 -8.58
CA THR A 217 1.44 10.04 -8.81
C THR A 217 2.36 10.50 -9.94
N GLY A 218 1.88 11.34 -10.83
CA GLY A 218 2.67 11.86 -11.96
C GLY A 218 3.05 10.83 -13.05
N ASP A 219 2.42 9.65 -13.06
CA ASP A 219 2.74 8.57 -13.99
C ASP A 219 1.70 8.36 -15.10
N GLY A 220 0.73 9.27 -15.23
CA GLY A 220 -0.34 9.20 -16.23
C GLY A 220 -1.40 8.13 -15.95
N ASP A 221 -1.37 7.45 -14.79
CA ASP A 221 -2.40 6.47 -14.43
C ASP A 221 -3.77 7.14 -14.33
N GLN A 222 -4.76 6.60 -15.03
CA GLN A 222 -6.14 7.12 -15.07
C GLN A 222 -6.81 7.18 -13.68
N ARG A 223 -6.26 6.50 -12.69
CA ARG A 223 -6.69 6.57 -11.28
C ARG A 223 -6.11 7.77 -10.54
N CYS A 224 -5.07 8.41 -11.10
CA CYS A 224 -4.47 9.63 -10.57
C CYS A 224 -5.51 10.75 -10.48
N PHE A 225 -5.47 11.51 -9.38
CA PHE A 225 -6.42 12.61 -9.18
C PHE A 225 -6.28 13.68 -10.27
N MET A 226 -5.06 14.01 -10.67
CA MET A 226 -4.79 14.97 -11.75
C MET A 226 -5.38 14.53 -13.08
N GLU A 227 -5.26 13.24 -13.45
CA GLU A 227 -5.84 12.72 -14.69
C GLU A 227 -7.38 12.83 -14.68
N LYS A 228 -8.00 12.53 -13.54
CA LYS A 228 -9.44 12.71 -13.36
C LYS A 228 -9.87 14.20 -13.39
N LEU A 229 -9.03 15.08 -12.89
CA LEU A 229 -9.28 16.52 -12.92
C LEU A 229 -9.19 17.06 -14.34
N LYS A 230 -8.20 16.63 -15.13
CA LYS A 230 -8.04 16.94 -16.56
C LYS A 230 -9.28 16.56 -17.38
N THR A 231 -9.87 15.40 -17.13
CA THR A 231 -11.07 14.96 -17.86
C THR A 231 -12.28 15.85 -17.58
N ARG A 232 -12.29 16.63 -16.50
CA ARG A 232 -13.36 17.51 -16.05
C ARG A 232 -13.02 18.99 -16.20
N ARG A 233 -11.94 19.33 -16.87
CA ARG A 233 -11.38 20.70 -16.98
C ARG A 233 -12.36 21.74 -17.50
N SER A 234 -13.40 21.36 -18.23
CA SER A 234 -14.43 22.24 -18.74
C SER A 234 -15.51 22.63 -17.72
N ASN A 235 -15.48 22.07 -16.50
CA ASN A 235 -16.45 22.34 -15.46
C ASN A 235 -15.88 22.04 -14.06
N ILE A 236 -14.94 22.86 -13.62
CA ILE A 236 -14.23 22.70 -12.34
C ILE A 236 -14.97 23.43 -11.24
N HIS A 237 -15.37 22.71 -10.20
CA HIS A 237 -15.82 23.34 -8.96
C HIS A 237 -14.58 23.78 -8.17
N ASP A 238 -14.23 25.07 -8.27
CA ASP A 238 -13.02 25.61 -7.67
C ASP A 238 -13.10 25.61 -6.14
N THR A 239 -12.61 24.58 -5.54
CA THR A 239 -12.63 24.34 -4.10
C THR A 239 -11.19 24.13 -3.60
N LYS A 240 -10.92 24.66 -2.42
CA LYS A 240 -9.65 24.45 -1.72
C LYS A 240 -9.57 23.04 -1.13
N VAL A 241 -8.44 22.39 -1.33
CA VAL A 241 -8.15 21.03 -0.87
C VAL A 241 -6.71 20.89 -0.42
N THR A 242 -6.42 19.88 0.37
CA THR A 242 -5.07 19.30 0.51
C THR A 242 -4.99 18.05 -0.37
N VAL A 243 -3.81 17.69 -0.83
CA VAL A 243 -3.59 16.55 -1.72
C VAL A 243 -2.45 15.67 -1.23
N SER A 244 -2.44 14.42 -1.60
CA SER A 244 -1.32 13.50 -1.35
C SER A 244 -0.51 13.32 -2.63
N VAL A 245 0.59 14.05 -2.79
CA VAL A 245 1.55 13.85 -3.87
C VAL A 245 2.45 12.68 -3.47
N LEU A 246 2.14 11.49 -3.95
CA LEU A 246 2.76 10.24 -3.50
C LEU A 246 4.28 10.19 -3.71
N PRO A 247 4.86 10.68 -4.82
CA PRO A 247 6.31 10.74 -4.98
C PRO A 247 7.05 11.58 -3.93
N SER A 248 6.38 12.58 -3.35
CA SER A 248 6.92 13.40 -2.25
C SER A 248 6.73 12.72 -0.88
N LEU A 249 5.57 12.11 -0.66
CA LEU A 249 5.19 11.57 0.65
C LEU A 249 5.69 10.15 0.92
N LEU A 250 5.66 9.24 -0.08
CA LEU A 250 6.02 7.84 0.13
C LEU A 250 7.48 7.63 0.58
N PRO A 251 8.46 8.43 0.13
CA PRO A 251 9.83 8.38 0.67
C PRO A 251 9.94 8.69 2.18
N LYS A 252 8.91 9.34 2.75
CA LYS A 252 8.86 9.67 4.19
C LYS A 252 8.26 8.53 5.03
N LEU A 253 7.52 7.62 4.41
CA LEU A 253 6.84 6.53 5.12
C LEU A 253 7.80 5.60 5.89
N PRO A 254 9.00 5.24 5.40
CA PRO A 254 9.97 4.46 6.17
C PRO A 254 10.29 5.05 7.55
N ILE A 255 10.32 6.38 7.67
CA ILE A 255 10.57 7.05 8.95
C ILE A 255 9.46 6.74 9.97
N LEU A 256 8.21 6.72 9.51
CA LEU A 256 7.06 6.37 10.35
C LEU A 256 7.08 4.89 10.76
N LEU A 257 7.49 4.01 9.84
CA LEU A 257 7.62 2.57 10.08
C LEU A 257 8.73 2.27 11.09
N ASP A 258 9.89 2.90 10.96
CA ASP A 258 11.04 2.71 11.86
C ASP A 258 10.73 3.19 13.27
N GLN A 259 9.95 4.26 13.40
CA GLN A 259 9.48 4.80 14.68
C GLN A 259 8.26 4.04 15.23
N LYS A 260 7.73 3.05 14.51
CA LYS A 260 6.50 2.31 14.85
C LYS A 260 5.35 3.23 15.21
N VAL A 261 5.16 4.30 14.42
CA VAL A 261 4.07 5.27 14.64
C VAL A 261 2.73 4.57 14.53
N THR A 262 1.83 4.86 15.48
CA THR A 262 0.46 4.32 15.52
C THR A 262 -0.56 5.46 15.57
N GLY A 263 -1.82 5.08 15.43
CA GLY A 263 -2.93 6.02 15.43
C GLY A 263 -3.30 6.51 14.04
N ILE A 264 -4.13 7.53 13.99
CA ILE A 264 -4.59 8.13 12.75
C ILE A 264 -3.66 9.28 12.40
N LEU A 265 -3.30 9.38 11.11
CA LEU A 265 -2.40 10.40 10.61
C LEU A 265 -2.88 10.92 9.24
N ASN A 266 -3.00 12.23 9.12
CA ASN A 266 -3.29 12.87 7.83
C ASN A 266 -2.03 12.81 6.96
N PHE A 267 -2.08 12.05 5.87
CA PHE A 267 -0.93 11.81 5.00
C PHE A 267 -1.09 12.58 3.69
N VAL A 268 -0.97 13.90 3.80
CA VAL A 268 -1.11 14.88 2.72
C VAL A 268 0.09 15.83 2.72
N ASN A 269 0.33 16.48 1.58
CA ASN A 269 1.31 17.55 1.50
C ASN A 269 0.82 18.78 2.25
N ASP A 270 1.77 19.60 2.66
CA ASP A 270 1.47 20.87 3.33
C ASP A 270 0.79 21.87 2.38
N ASP A 271 0.18 22.86 2.99
CA ASP A 271 -0.60 23.90 2.33
C ASP A 271 -1.90 23.43 1.66
N VAL A 272 -2.72 24.40 1.42
CA VAL A 272 -4.04 24.26 0.78
C VAL A 272 -3.94 24.84 -0.62
N ILE A 273 -4.44 24.13 -1.61
CA ILE A 273 -4.43 24.54 -3.01
C ILE A 273 -5.85 24.43 -3.59
N SER A 274 -6.24 25.33 -4.50
CA SER A 274 -7.49 25.18 -5.21
C SER A 274 -7.36 24.23 -6.41
N LEU A 275 -8.48 23.68 -6.87
CA LEU A 275 -8.46 22.81 -8.06
C LEU A 275 -8.05 23.57 -9.32
N SER A 276 -8.38 24.85 -9.41
CA SER A 276 -7.93 25.74 -10.49
C SER A 276 -6.40 25.96 -10.44
N GLU A 277 -5.86 26.25 -9.24
CA GLU A 277 -4.41 26.40 -9.05
C GLU A 277 -3.65 25.11 -9.39
N LEU A 278 -4.19 23.92 -9.07
CA LEU A 278 -3.61 22.63 -9.46
C LEU A 278 -3.50 22.50 -10.99
N LEU A 279 -4.57 22.84 -11.73
CA LEU A 279 -4.58 22.76 -13.18
C LEU A 279 -3.67 23.84 -13.79
N HIS A 280 -3.68 25.05 -13.24
CA HIS A 280 -2.80 26.13 -13.71
C HIS A 280 -1.31 25.77 -13.54
N LYS A 281 -0.96 25.16 -12.42
CA LYS A 281 0.42 24.70 -12.14
C LYS A 281 0.94 23.71 -13.20
N GLU A 282 0.07 22.95 -13.81
CA GLU A 282 0.38 22.00 -14.89
C GLU A 282 0.09 22.58 -16.30
N ASN A 283 -0.13 23.90 -16.40
CA ASN A 283 -0.46 24.61 -17.66
C ASN A 283 -1.69 24.04 -18.39
N ILE A 284 -2.71 23.61 -17.64
CA ILE A 284 -3.93 23.03 -18.19
C ILE A 284 -5.02 24.09 -18.22
N GLU A 285 -5.46 24.46 -19.44
CA GLU A 285 -6.61 25.35 -19.63
C GLU A 285 -7.89 24.70 -19.06
N HIS A 286 -8.67 25.48 -18.32
CA HIS A 286 -9.88 25.02 -17.66
C HIS A 286 -10.92 26.14 -17.51
N THR A 287 -12.16 25.75 -17.23
CA THR A 287 -13.25 26.67 -16.90
C THR A 287 -13.84 26.32 -15.54
N VAL A 288 -14.14 27.35 -14.76
CA VAL A 288 -14.72 27.19 -13.42
C VAL A 288 -16.25 27.14 -13.51
N SER A 289 -16.84 26.19 -12.81
CA SER A 289 -18.29 26.06 -12.67
C SER A 289 -18.83 27.08 -11.67
N SER A 290 -19.99 27.64 -11.97
CA SER A 290 -20.75 28.45 -11.03
C SER A 290 -21.53 27.60 -9.99
N GLU A 291 -21.66 26.30 -10.20
CA GLU A 291 -22.39 25.39 -9.32
C GLU A 291 -21.52 24.91 -8.16
N LYS A 292 -22.15 24.61 -7.01
CA LYS A 292 -21.44 23.99 -5.88
C LYS A 292 -21.28 22.50 -6.09
N SER A 293 -20.11 21.95 -5.72
CA SER A 293 -19.87 20.52 -5.74
C SER A 293 -20.75 19.78 -4.72
N ASN A 294 -21.38 18.68 -5.14
CA ASN A 294 -22.06 17.74 -4.25
C ASN A 294 -21.12 16.72 -3.59
N ARG A 295 -19.84 16.75 -3.92
CA ARG A 295 -18.82 15.86 -3.33
C ARG A 295 -18.20 16.54 -2.12
N GLY A 296 -17.98 15.76 -1.06
CA GLY A 296 -17.23 16.21 0.10
C GLY A 296 -15.84 16.63 -0.30
N MET A 297 -15.52 17.91 -0.12
CA MET A 297 -14.20 18.48 -0.32
C MET A 297 -13.72 18.97 1.03
N CYS A 298 -12.45 18.74 1.34
CA CYS A 298 -11.90 19.12 2.64
C CYS A 298 -10.39 19.38 2.57
N CYS A 299 -9.92 20.04 3.62
CA CYS A 299 -8.50 20.26 3.87
C CYS A 299 -8.11 19.53 5.15
N LEU A 300 -6.99 18.82 5.14
CA LEU A 300 -6.47 18.10 6.28
C LEU A 300 -5.25 18.83 6.86
N ASP A 301 -5.18 18.92 8.18
CA ASP A 301 -4.06 19.51 8.92
C ASP A 301 -2.85 18.57 8.89
N THR A 302 -1.65 19.10 8.74
CA THR A 302 -0.39 18.36 8.69
C THR A 302 0.46 18.49 9.94
N THR A 303 -0.02 19.22 10.96
CA THR A 303 0.75 19.51 12.18
C THR A 303 1.24 18.26 12.89
N LYS A 304 0.42 17.20 12.92
CA LYS A 304 0.80 15.92 13.54
C LYS A 304 1.86 15.20 12.72
N LEU A 305 1.72 15.14 11.40
CA LEU A 305 2.69 14.51 10.50
C LEU A 305 4.06 15.21 10.56
N LYS A 306 4.09 16.53 10.64
CA LYS A 306 5.31 17.36 10.77
C LYS A 306 6.11 17.08 12.04
N LYS A 307 5.54 16.44 13.05
CA LYS A 307 6.29 16.02 14.25
C LYS A 307 7.25 14.85 13.97
N PHE A 308 7.00 14.10 12.91
CA PHE A 308 7.77 12.91 12.55
C PHE A 308 8.74 13.16 11.40
N THR A 309 8.37 13.99 10.43
CA THR A 309 9.16 14.23 9.22
C THR A 309 8.80 15.56 8.57
N ASP A 310 9.72 16.06 7.75
CA ASP A 310 9.48 17.26 6.94
C ASP A 310 8.50 16.93 5.80
N ILE A 311 7.54 17.82 5.60
CA ILE A 311 6.52 17.70 4.57
C ILE A 311 6.63 18.88 3.62
N GLU A 312 6.77 18.57 2.33
CA GLU A 312 6.86 19.58 1.29
C GLU A 312 5.48 20.20 1.02
N SER A 313 5.49 21.51 0.83
CA SER A 313 4.31 22.26 0.39
C SER A 313 3.92 21.87 -1.04
N VAL A 314 2.64 21.59 -1.26
CA VAL A 314 2.12 21.34 -2.61
C VAL A 314 2.32 22.55 -3.54
N ILE A 315 2.40 23.76 -2.99
CA ILE A 315 2.61 24.98 -3.75
C ILE A 315 4.02 25.05 -4.32
N THR A 316 5.03 24.58 -3.59
CA THR A 316 6.44 24.64 -3.97
C THR A 316 6.93 23.45 -4.77
N LEU A 317 6.20 22.33 -4.76
CA LEU A 317 6.52 21.16 -5.60
C LEU A 317 6.57 21.56 -7.08
N LYS A 318 7.71 21.32 -7.75
CA LYS A 318 7.94 21.79 -9.12
C LYS A 318 7.11 21.05 -10.15
N ASN A 319 6.88 19.76 -9.95
CA ASN A 319 6.09 18.92 -10.85
C ASN A 319 5.15 18.05 -10.03
N LEU A 320 3.87 18.06 -10.39
CA LEU A 320 2.86 17.17 -9.84
C LEU A 320 2.67 15.93 -10.72
N MET A 321 3.23 15.99 -11.92
CA MET A 321 3.17 14.95 -12.95
C MET A 321 4.54 14.60 -13.50
#